data_3271f065f751b7c9f5e8beb98b25e78c
#
_entry.id   3271f065f751b7c9f5e8beb98b25e78c
#
_cell.length_a   1.000
_cell.length_b   1.000
_cell.length_c   1.000
_cell.angle_alpha   90.00
_cell.angle_beta   90.00
_cell.angle_gamma   90.00
#
_symmetry.space_group_name_H-M   'P 1'
#
loop_
_entity.id
_entity.type
_entity.pdbx_description
1 polymer ?
#
loop_
_entity_poly.entity_id
_entity_poly.type
_entity_poly.pdbx_seq_one_letter_code
_entity_poly.pdbx_strand_id
1 'polypeptide(L)' 'GSEMCIRDRELAQFIREIREKHHLTVFLIEHHMELVMQISDYIYVIDFGSEIAQGTPKEVQNNQHVIDAYLGVVEDE' A
#
# COMPACT_ATOMS: atom_id res chain seq x y z
N GLY A 1 -9.07 -10.65 8.26
CA GLY A 1 -8.33 -10.74 7.34
C GLY A 1 -7.82 -9.62 6.53
N SER A 2 -6.88 -9.96 5.75
CA SER A 2 -6.23 -8.99 4.93
C SER A 2 -6.64 -9.11 3.48
N GLU A 3 -7.65 -9.90 3.17
CA GLU A 3 -8.04 -10.04 1.79
C GLU A 3 -8.72 -8.79 1.29
N MET A 4 -8.44 -8.45 0.04
CA MET A 4 -9.09 -7.31 -0.58
C MET A 4 -10.51 -7.65 -0.95
N CYS A 5 -11.43 -6.74 -0.71
CA CYS A 5 -12.78 -6.93 -1.13
C CYS A 5 -12.89 -6.67 -2.65
N ILE A 6 -14.02 -7.00 -3.22
CA ILE A 6 -14.23 -6.83 -4.65
C ILE A 6 -14.07 -5.39 -5.08
N ARG A 7 -14.57 -4.46 -4.26
CA ARG A 7 -14.47 -3.04 -4.57
C ARG A 7 -13.01 -2.59 -4.64
N ASP A 8 -12.18 -3.08 -3.72
CA ASP A 8 -10.77 -2.71 -3.72
C ASP A 8 -10.06 -3.28 -4.92
N ARG A 9 -10.41 -4.49 -5.34
CA ARG A 9 -9.82 -5.07 -6.54
C ARG A 9 -10.18 -4.27 -7.77
N GLU A 10 -11.42 -3.82 -7.85
CA GLU A 10 -11.86 -3.01 -8.98
C GLU A 10 -11.14 -1.67 -9.00
N LEU A 11 -10.95 -1.07 -7.83
CA LEU A 11 -10.22 0.18 -7.74
C LEU A 11 -8.77 -0.01 -8.17
N ALA A 12 -8.14 -1.09 -7.73
CA ALA A 12 -6.76 -1.36 -8.11
C ALA A 12 -6.62 -1.52 -9.62
N GLN A 13 -7.55 -2.24 -10.23
CA GLN A 13 -7.51 -2.45 -11.67
C GLN A 13 -7.73 -1.15 -12.43
N PHE A 14 -8.66 -0.33 -11.96
CA PHE A 14 -8.94 0.97 -12.57
C PHE A 14 -7.70 1.86 -12.53
N ILE A 15 -7.03 1.92 -11.40
CA ILE A 15 -5.83 2.73 -11.25
C ILE A 15 -4.72 2.25 -12.17
N ARG A 16 -4.51 0.94 -12.26
CA ARG A 16 -3.51 0.39 -13.15
C ARG A 16 -3.79 0.75 -14.60
N GLU A 17 -5.04 0.64 -15.01
CA GLU A 17 -5.43 0.92 -16.38
C GLU A 17 -5.21 2.38 -16.73
N ILE A 18 -5.59 3.27 -15.84
CA ILE A 18 -5.39 4.70 -16.08
C ILE A 18 -3.91 5.01 -16.20
N ARG A 19 -3.13 4.46 -15.30
CA ARG A 19 -1.69 4.74 -15.28
C ARG A 19 -1.03 4.26 -16.55
N GLU A 20 -1.36 3.05 -16.98
CA GLU A 20 -0.73 2.47 -18.17
C GLU A 20 -1.23 3.11 -19.44
N LYS A 21 -2.53 3.34 -19.53
CA LYS A 21 -3.12 3.82 -20.76
C LYS A 21 -2.74 5.28 -21.04
N HIS A 22 -2.66 6.08 -20.00
CA HIS A 22 -2.41 7.51 -20.17
C HIS A 22 -1.03 7.95 -19.71
N HIS A 23 -0.19 7.00 -19.28
CA HIS A 23 1.17 7.29 -18.79
C HIS A 23 1.16 8.33 -17.69
N LEU A 24 0.22 8.22 -16.77
CA LEU A 24 0.08 9.20 -15.71
C LEU A 24 0.87 8.78 -14.47
N THR A 25 1.26 9.77 -13.69
CA THR A 25 1.75 9.54 -12.35
C THR A 25 0.56 9.68 -11.43
N VAL A 26 0.33 8.68 -10.59
CA VAL A 26 -0.83 8.68 -9.69
C VAL A 26 -0.35 8.78 -8.26
N PHE A 27 -0.96 9.70 -7.50
CA PHE A 27 -0.66 9.85 -6.09
C PHE A 27 -1.88 9.36 -5.31
N LEU A 28 -1.66 8.43 -4.39
CA LEU A 28 -2.75 7.78 -3.69
C LEU A 28 -2.50 7.80 -2.20
N ILE A 29 -3.53 8.11 -1.42
CA ILE A 29 -3.46 8.03 0.03
C ILE A 29 -4.43 6.94 0.46
N GLU A 30 -3.92 5.92 1.14
CA GLU A 30 -4.72 4.76 1.44
C GLU A 30 -4.22 4.08 2.70
N HIS A 31 -5.06 3.32 3.33
CA HIS A 31 -4.67 2.59 4.53
C HIS A 31 -4.84 1.07 4.38
N HIS A 32 -5.34 0.62 3.26
CA HIS A 32 -5.48 -0.82 3.03
C HIS A 32 -4.18 -1.32 2.40
N MET A 33 -3.37 -1.95 3.22
CA MET A 33 -2.00 -2.28 2.83
C MET A 33 -1.92 -3.19 1.62
N GLU A 34 -2.82 -4.15 1.51
CA GLU A 34 -2.78 -5.06 0.39
C GLU A 34 -2.99 -4.33 -0.93
N LEU A 35 -3.94 -3.40 -0.96
CA LEU A 35 -4.19 -2.59 -2.13
C LEU A 35 -2.96 -1.76 -2.49
N VAL A 36 -2.41 -1.08 -1.49
CA VAL A 36 -1.25 -0.23 -1.69
C VAL A 36 -0.07 -1.02 -2.24
N MET A 37 0.19 -2.20 -1.68
CA MET A 37 1.31 -3.02 -2.10
C MET A 37 1.17 -3.50 -3.53
N GLN A 38 -0.06 -3.72 -3.99
CA GLN A 38 -0.28 -4.23 -5.33
C GLN A 38 -0.14 -3.18 -6.42
N ILE A 39 -0.51 -1.94 -6.14
CA ILE A 39 -0.60 -0.94 -7.21
C ILE A 39 0.46 0.13 -7.17
N SER A 40 1.25 0.18 -6.11
CA SER A 40 2.21 1.26 -5.95
C SER A 40 3.59 0.86 -6.43
N ASP A 41 4.30 1.81 -7.00
CA ASP A 41 5.69 1.61 -7.38
C ASP A 41 6.61 2.07 -6.26
N TYR A 42 6.15 3.05 -5.49
CA TYR A 42 6.93 3.60 -4.39
C TYR A 42 5.97 4.02 -3.30
N ILE A 43 6.32 3.75 -2.05
CA ILE A 43 5.42 3.96 -0.92
C ILE A 43 6.12 4.79 0.15
N TYR A 44 5.40 5.78 0.67
CA TYR A 44 5.83 6.53 1.85
C TYR A 44 4.88 6.13 2.97
N VAL A 45 5.41 5.66 4.09
CA VAL A 45 4.58 5.22 5.21
C VAL A 45 4.61 6.26 6.28
N ILE A 46 3.44 6.73 6.69
CA ILE A 46 3.31 7.77 7.71
C ILE A 46 2.52 7.23 8.87
N ASP A 47 3.02 7.46 10.07
CA ASP A 47 2.37 7.02 11.28
C ASP A 47 2.41 8.17 12.26
N PHE A 48 1.23 8.58 12.77
CA PHE A 48 1.12 9.71 13.67
C PHE A 48 1.82 10.96 13.13
N GLY A 49 1.65 11.20 11.85
CA GLY A 49 2.18 12.41 11.23
C GLY A 49 3.67 12.37 10.90
N SER A 50 4.34 11.27 11.15
CA SER A 50 5.76 11.15 10.87
C SER A 50 6.02 10.06 9.86
N GLU A 51 6.95 10.31 8.96
CA GLU A 51 7.32 9.28 8.01
C GLU A 51 8.19 8.25 8.72
N ILE A 52 7.79 7.00 8.68
CA ILE A 52 8.55 5.94 9.32
C ILE A 52 9.27 5.04 8.33
N ALA A 53 8.92 5.11 7.06
CA ALA A 53 9.58 4.29 6.05
C ALA A 53 9.22 4.78 4.67
N GLN A 54 10.04 4.43 3.69
CA GLN A 54 9.73 4.67 2.30
C GLN A 54 10.50 3.69 1.44
N GLY A 55 9.99 3.39 0.27
CA GLY A 55 10.65 2.49 -0.65
C GLY A 55 9.67 1.80 -1.57
N THR A 56 10.18 0.81 -2.29
CA THR A 56 9.34 -0.03 -3.13
C THR A 56 8.43 -0.86 -2.23
N PRO A 57 7.37 -1.45 -2.78
CA PRO A 57 6.50 -2.29 -1.97
C PRO A 57 7.25 -3.41 -1.24
N LYS A 58 8.23 -4.01 -1.91
CA LYS A 58 8.99 -5.08 -1.29
C LYS A 58 9.82 -4.57 -0.12
N GLU A 59 10.43 -3.41 -0.29
CA GLU A 59 11.23 -2.82 0.77
C GLU A 59 10.39 -2.43 1.97
N VAL A 60 9.24 -1.83 1.70
CA VAL A 60 8.36 -1.41 2.78
C VAL A 60 7.79 -2.61 3.51
N GLN A 61 7.44 -3.65 2.77
CA GLN A 61 6.88 -4.85 3.35
C GLN A 61 7.84 -5.55 4.31
N ASN A 62 9.13 -5.40 4.06
CA ASN A 62 10.16 -6.02 4.90
C ASN A 62 10.73 -5.08 5.96
N ASN A 63 10.21 -3.86 6.05
CA ASN A 63 10.69 -2.90 7.03
C ASN A 63 10.07 -3.19 8.39
N GLN A 64 10.90 -3.35 9.42
CA GLN A 64 10.41 -3.72 10.74
C GLN A 64 9.47 -2.68 11.34
N HIS A 65 9.72 -1.40 11.09
CA HIS A 65 8.85 -0.35 11.61
C HIS A 65 7.45 -0.45 11.01
N VAL A 66 7.37 -0.81 9.74
CA VAL A 66 6.09 -0.98 9.07
C VAL A 66 5.38 -2.22 9.59
N ILE A 67 6.13 -3.30 9.74
CA ILE A 67 5.57 -4.54 10.25
C ILE A 67 4.98 -4.30 11.63
N ASP A 68 5.70 -3.62 12.49
CA ASP A 68 5.23 -3.33 13.83
C ASP A 68 3.99 -2.45 13.82
N ALA A 69 3.95 -1.45 12.96
CA ALA A 69 2.86 -0.48 12.96
C ALA A 69 1.59 -0.99 12.27
N TYR A 70 1.75 -1.79 11.23
CA TYR A 70 0.60 -2.12 10.39
C TYR A 70 0.43 -3.59 10.10
N LEU A 71 1.51 -4.34 9.96
CA LEU A 71 1.42 -5.69 9.45
C LEU A 71 1.50 -6.75 10.53
N GLY A 72 2.24 -6.48 11.56
CA GLY A 72 2.50 -7.48 12.59
C GLY A 72 1.46 -7.57 13.66
N VAL A 73 0.70 -6.52 13.84
CA VAL A 73 -0.22 -6.46 14.94
C VAL A 73 -1.34 -7.46 14.82
N VAL A 74 -1.69 -7.75 13.64
CA VAL A 74 -2.85 -8.54 13.37
C VAL A 74 -2.74 -9.95 13.87
N GLU A 75 -1.58 -10.44 13.94
CA GLU A 75 -1.44 -11.76 14.28
C GLU A 75 -1.57 -12.10 15.64
N ASP A 76 -1.67 -11.20 16.41
CA ASP A 76 -1.76 -11.52 17.71
C ASP A 76 -2.93 -12.06 18.07
N GLU A 77 -3.17 -12.53 17.82
CA GLU A 77 -4.12 -13.04 18.13
C GLU A 77 -4.26 -13.78 18.46
#